data_8c36bc13b0ff29df0230eb2f272e80c1
#
_entry.id   8c36bc13b0ff29df0230eb2f272e80c1
#
_cell.length_a   1.000
_cell.length_b   1.000
_cell.length_c   1.000
_cell.angle_alpha   90.00
_cell.angle_beta   90.00
_cell.angle_gamma   90.00
#
_symmetry.space_group_name_H-M   'P 1'
#
loop_
_entity.id
_entity.type
_entity.pdbx_description
1 polymer ?
#
loop_
_entity_poly.entity_id
_entity_poly.type
_entity_poly.pdbx_seq_one_letter_code
_entity_poly.pdbx_strand_id
1 'polypeptide(L)'
;ICCRVIDNSSYWRMLQKHKLIVPEINFNDLNLSSTTVSNSDMIIANPNCSTIQLVIAISEIHKKFKIKRMIVSTYQAVSGSGKKAINQLHNESKSISTKKVYERQIFNNIIPQCDIFDEDQYTKEEHKIINETNKILNSKIRITATAVRVPIENSHSESVNIELVNNTTTEELIQVLKQTKGVQYMGRANNYYSTPNEATGSDLVYVGRV
;
A
#
# COMPACT_ATOMS: atom_id res chain seq x y z
N ILE A 1 -6.09 -30.09 -15.13
CA ILE A 1 -6.86 -28.93 -14.62
C ILE A 1 -5.87 -27.77 -14.50
N CYS A 2 -5.99 -26.76 -15.37
CA CYS A 2 -5.20 -25.52 -15.19
C CYS A 2 -5.89 -24.68 -14.13
N CYS A 3 -5.20 -24.40 -13.02
CA CYS A 3 -5.66 -23.52 -11.95
C CYS A 3 -4.76 -22.30 -11.89
N ARG A 4 -5.36 -21.10 -11.85
CA ARG A 4 -4.63 -19.88 -11.52
C ARG A 4 -4.66 -19.67 -10.01
N VAL A 5 -3.53 -19.24 -9.46
CA VAL A 5 -3.35 -18.99 -8.02
C VAL A 5 -3.05 -17.52 -7.80
N ILE A 6 -3.80 -16.88 -6.89
CA ILE A 6 -3.46 -15.56 -6.37
C ILE A 6 -2.62 -15.80 -5.12
N ASP A 7 -1.38 -15.33 -5.13
CA ASP A 7 -0.41 -15.56 -4.07
C ASP A 7 -0.11 -14.26 -3.30
N ASN A 8 -0.26 -14.31 -1.98
CA ASN A 8 -0.02 -13.18 -1.08
C ASN A 8 1.41 -13.10 -0.53
N SER A 9 2.25 -14.12 -0.83
CA SER A 9 3.64 -14.10 -0.34
C SER A 9 4.47 -13.05 -1.05
N SER A 10 5.57 -12.65 -0.44
CA SER A 10 6.52 -11.72 -1.07
C SER A 10 7.41 -12.41 -2.13
N TYR A 11 7.43 -13.74 -2.18
CA TYR A 11 8.37 -14.49 -3.00
C TYR A 11 8.25 -14.20 -4.51
N TRP A 12 7.02 -14.15 -5.03
CA TRP A 12 6.77 -14.01 -6.46
C TRP A 12 6.77 -12.56 -6.95
N ARG A 13 6.60 -11.60 -6.03
CA ARG A 13 6.32 -10.21 -6.35
C ARG A 13 7.37 -9.55 -7.23
N MET A 14 8.66 -9.79 -6.96
CA MET A 14 9.76 -9.15 -7.69
C MET A 14 10.35 -10.02 -8.80
N LEU A 15 9.90 -11.26 -8.97
CA LEU A 15 10.33 -12.10 -10.09
C LEU A 15 9.76 -11.54 -11.41
N GLN A 16 10.62 -11.33 -12.40
CA GLN A 16 10.22 -10.71 -13.68
C GLN A 16 9.16 -11.51 -14.44
N LYS A 17 9.21 -12.85 -14.35
CA LYS A 17 8.28 -13.75 -15.02
C LYS A 17 6.86 -13.74 -14.43
N HIS A 18 6.65 -13.19 -13.23
CA HIS A 18 5.33 -13.14 -12.59
C HIS A 18 4.79 -11.73 -12.54
N LYS A 19 3.51 -11.60 -12.85
CA LYS A 19 2.81 -10.32 -12.83
C LYS A 19 2.45 -9.96 -11.39
N LEU A 20 2.72 -8.70 -11.03
CA LEU A 20 2.30 -8.08 -9.78
C LEU A 20 1.08 -7.23 -10.10
N ILE A 21 -0.10 -7.67 -9.68
CA ILE A 21 -1.36 -7.16 -10.20
C ILE A 21 -2.13 -6.35 -9.13
N VAL A 22 -2.53 -5.15 -9.54
CA VAL A 22 -3.58 -4.36 -8.91
C VAL A 22 -4.69 -4.17 -9.96
N PRO A 23 -5.87 -4.78 -9.79
CA PRO A 23 -6.89 -4.86 -10.85
C PRO A 23 -7.31 -3.50 -11.41
N GLU A 24 -7.32 -2.46 -10.59
CA GLU A 24 -7.69 -1.09 -10.98
C GLU A 24 -6.67 -0.45 -11.93
N ILE A 25 -5.43 -0.96 -11.96
CA ILE A 25 -4.29 -0.33 -12.64
C ILE A 25 -3.82 -1.14 -13.85
N ASN A 26 -3.56 -2.42 -13.65
CA ASN A 26 -2.85 -3.24 -14.63
C ASN A 26 -3.46 -4.64 -14.85
N PHE A 27 -4.77 -4.78 -14.66
CA PHE A 27 -5.49 -6.04 -14.91
C PHE A 27 -5.26 -6.59 -16.34
N ASN A 28 -5.15 -5.70 -17.32
CA ASN A 28 -4.94 -6.05 -18.72
C ASN A 28 -3.55 -6.68 -18.98
N ASP A 29 -2.61 -6.58 -18.03
CA ASP A 29 -1.32 -7.27 -18.12
C ASP A 29 -1.48 -8.80 -17.96
N LEU A 30 -2.63 -9.27 -17.48
CA LEU A 30 -2.99 -10.68 -17.44
C LEU A 30 -3.57 -11.09 -18.79
N ASN A 31 -2.89 -11.99 -19.49
CA ASN A 31 -3.41 -12.57 -20.72
C ASN A 31 -4.44 -13.67 -20.38
N LEU A 32 -5.67 -13.24 -20.03
CA LEU A 32 -6.74 -14.16 -19.62
C LEU A 32 -7.42 -14.87 -20.82
N SER A 33 -7.29 -14.32 -22.03
CA SER A 33 -7.95 -14.82 -23.25
C SER A 33 -7.11 -15.87 -24.01
N SER A 34 -5.87 -16.09 -23.62
CA SER A 34 -5.02 -17.12 -24.22
C SER A 34 -5.52 -18.52 -23.86
N THR A 35 -5.79 -19.35 -24.86
CA THR A 35 -6.10 -20.78 -24.69
C THR A 35 -4.90 -21.56 -24.14
N THR A 36 -3.70 -21.02 -24.29
CA THR A 36 -2.45 -21.55 -23.71
C THR A 36 -2.01 -20.66 -22.55
N VAL A 37 -2.31 -21.09 -21.33
CA VAL A 37 -1.81 -20.41 -20.11
C VAL A 37 -0.34 -20.74 -19.96
N SER A 38 0.54 -19.72 -20.06
CA SER A 38 1.95 -19.92 -19.75
C SER A 38 2.12 -20.20 -18.28
N ASN A 39 3.17 -20.94 -17.89
CA ASN A 39 3.46 -21.18 -16.48
C ASN A 39 3.65 -19.88 -15.66
N SER A 40 4.03 -18.78 -16.30
CA SER A 40 4.16 -17.47 -15.69
C SER A 40 2.81 -16.81 -15.34
N ASP A 41 1.74 -17.16 -16.07
CA ASP A 41 0.40 -16.59 -15.87
C ASP A 41 -0.46 -17.41 -14.89
N MET A 42 0.06 -18.53 -14.40
CA MET A 42 -0.61 -19.36 -13.41
C MET A 42 -0.53 -18.76 -12.00
N ILE A 43 0.53 -18.00 -11.71
CA ILE A 43 0.72 -17.35 -10.41
C ILE A 43 0.58 -15.84 -10.59
N ILE A 44 -0.44 -15.28 -9.97
CA ILE A 44 -0.69 -13.85 -9.90
C ILE A 44 -0.21 -13.39 -8.53
N ALA A 45 0.86 -12.61 -8.48
CA ALA A 45 1.35 -12.07 -7.23
C ALA A 45 0.48 -10.90 -6.78
N ASN A 46 -0.01 -10.96 -5.53
CA ASN A 46 -0.72 -9.87 -4.88
C ASN A 46 0.29 -8.95 -4.18
N PRO A 47 0.26 -7.63 -4.39
CA PRO A 47 1.22 -6.71 -3.81
C PRO A 47 1.11 -6.58 -2.29
N ASN A 48 2.07 -5.86 -1.71
CA ASN A 48 2.04 -5.42 -0.33
C ASN A 48 0.83 -4.50 -0.05
N CYS A 49 0.26 -4.59 1.14
CA CYS A 49 -0.96 -3.86 1.53
C CYS A 49 -0.81 -2.35 1.41
N SER A 50 0.31 -1.77 1.90
CA SER A 50 0.57 -0.34 1.77
C SER A 50 0.83 0.04 0.31
N THR A 51 1.53 -0.79 -0.46
CA THR A 51 1.75 -0.55 -1.88
C THR A 51 0.44 -0.48 -2.67
N ILE A 52 -0.53 -1.37 -2.42
CA ILE A 52 -1.79 -1.39 -3.18
C ILE A 52 -2.53 -0.06 -3.04
N GLN A 53 -2.76 0.42 -1.82
CA GLN A 53 -3.47 1.67 -1.60
C GLN A 53 -2.72 2.88 -2.17
N LEU A 54 -1.38 2.89 -2.04
CA LEU A 54 -0.54 3.93 -2.61
C LEU A 54 -0.68 4.02 -4.12
N VAL A 55 -0.47 2.90 -4.84
CA VAL A 55 -0.50 2.92 -6.30
C VAL A 55 -1.89 3.21 -6.87
N ILE A 56 -2.97 2.80 -6.19
CA ILE A 56 -4.34 3.18 -6.58
C ILE A 56 -4.48 4.70 -6.52
N ALA A 57 -4.03 5.35 -5.44
CA ALA A 57 -4.14 6.79 -5.28
C ALA A 57 -3.33 7.58 -6.32
N ILE A 58 -2.13 7.10 -6.71
CA ILE A 58 -1.18 7.88 -7.52
C ILE A 58 -1.12 7.48 -8.99
N SER A 59 -1.71 6.37 -9.42
CA SER A 59 -1.54 5.80 -10.77
C SER A 59 -1.95 6.78 -11.87
N GLU A 60 -3.13 7.37 -11.79
CA GLU A 60 -3.63 8.31 -12.80
C GLU A 60 -2.88 9.65 -12.74
N ILE A 61 -2.43 10.08 -11.55
CA ILE A 61 -1.54 11.23 -11.40
C ILE A 61 -0.22 10.96 -12.13
N HIS A 62 0.36 9.78 -11.92
CA HIS A 62 1.61 9.40 -12.59
C HIS A 62 1.45 9.29 -14.12
N LYS A 63 0.35 8.74 -14.61
CA LYS A 63 0.06 8.67 -16.05
C LYS A 63 0.01 10.05 -16.69
N LYS A 64 -0.67 11.00 -16.05
CA LYS A 64 -0.91 12.34 -16.60
C LYS A 64 0.25 13.31 -16.40
N PHE A 65 0.83 13.36 -15.18
CA PHE A 65 1.79 14.40 -14.80
C PHE A 65 3.21 13.89 -14.57
N LYS A 66 3.43 12.58 -14.53
CA LYS A 66 4.74 11.92 -14.30
C LYS A 66 5.34 12.29 -12.95
N ILE A 67 5.25 11.39 -12.01
CA ILE A 67 5.91 11.53 -10.71
C ILE A 67 7.40 11.32 -10.90
N LYS A 68 8.21 12.28 -10.49
CA LYS A 68 9.68 12.28 -10.53
C LYS A 68 10.26 11.74 -9.23
N ARG A 69 9.68 12.16 -8.10
CA ARG A 69 10.10 11.78 -6.75
C ARG A 69 8.90 11.67 -5.83
N MET A 70 8.99 10.78 -4.86
CA MET A 70 7.97 10.62 -3.82
C MET A 70 8.61 10.36 -2.46
N ILE A 71 8.04 10.97 -1.44
CA ILE A 71 8.29 10.63 -0.04
C ILE A 71 6.98 10.09 0.51
N VAL A 72 7.03 8.91 1.13
CA VAL A 72 5.87 8.28 1.74
C VAL A 72 6.17 7.87 3.17
N SER A 73 5.31 8.26 4.10
CA SER A 73 5.31 7.76 5.47
C SER A 73 4.02 7.00 5.71
N THR A 74 4.11 5.75 6.10
CA THR A 74 2.94 4.92 6.36
C THR A 74 2.64 4.83 7.86
N TYR A 75 1.37 4.79 8.20
CA TYR A 75 0.84 4.57 9.56
C TYR A 75 0.05 3.27 9.52
N GLN A 76 0.75 2.16 9.86
CA GLN A 76 0.23 0.83 9.61
C GLN A 76 -0.44 0.22 10.85
N ALA A 77 -1.67 -0.25 10.68
CA ALA A 77 -2.42 -0.96 11.69
C ALA A 77 -1.78 -2.30 12.07
N VAL A 78 -2.03 -2.77 13.30
CA VAL A 78 -1.46 -4.02 13.82
C VAL A 78 -1.98 -5.26 13.10
N SER A 79 -3.16 -5.21 12.46
CA SER A 79 -3.72 -6.34 11.67
C SER A 79 -2.77 -6.84 10.59
N GLY A 80 -1.93 -5.96 10.02
CA GLY A 80 -0.89 -6.32 9.06
C GLY A 80 0.13 -7.35 9.59
N SER A 81 0.31 -7.42 10.92
CA SER A 81 1.13 -8.44 11.60
C SER A 81 0.31 -9.63 12.13
N GLY A 82 -0.97 -9.69 11.78
CA GLY A 82 -1.86 -10.81 12.05
C GLY A 82 -2.51 -10.80 13.44
N LYS A 83 -3.32 -11.81 13.71
CA LYS A 83 -4.15 -11.95 14.91
C LYS A 83 -3.38 -11.82 16.24
N LYS A 84 -2.14 -12.29 16.27
CA LYS A 84 -1.30 -12.19 17.49
C LYS A 84 -0.96 -10.76 17.84
N ALA A 85 -0.74 -9.89 16.85
CA ALA A 85 -0.46 -8.48 17.04
C ALA A 85 -1.71 -7.71 17.52
N ILE A 86 -2.90 -8.04 16.98
CA ILE A 86 -4.17 -7.52 17.48
C ILE A 86 -4.36 -7.89 18.95
N ASN A 87 -4.13 -9.15 19.30
CA ASN A 87 -4.22 -9.62 20.69
C ASN A 87 -3.20 -8.90 21.60
N GLN A 88 -1.97 -8.64 21.12
CA GLN A 88 -0.99 -7.87 21.87
C GLN A 88 -1.52 -6.47 22.18
N LEU A 89 -2.03 -5.75 21.18
CA LEU A 89 -2.60 -4.41 21.37
C LEU A 89 -3.73 -4.39 22.41
N HIS A 90 -4.67 -5.34 22.30
CA HIS A 90 -5.81 -5.44 23.22
C HIS A 90 -5.39 -5.84 24.65
N ASN A 91 -4.43 -6.74 24.79
CA ASN A 91 -3.96 -7.16 26.10
C ASN A 91 -3.16 -6.05 26.80
N GLU A 92 -2.28 -5.37 26.05
CA GLU A 92 -1.53 -4.22 26.58
C GLU A 92 -2.47 -3.10 27.03
N SER A 93 -3.56 -2.83 26.34
CA SER A 93 -4.57 -1.83 26.73
C SER A 93 -5.27 -2.15 28.05
N LYS A 94 -5.30 -3.43 28.44
CA LYS A 94 -5.88 -3.93 29.69
C LYS A 94 -4.81 -4.27 30.73
N SER A 95 -3.55 -3.94 30.49
CA SER A 95 -2.41 -4.31 31.34
C SER A 95 -2.26 -5.83 31.56
N ILE A 96 -2.70 -6.64 30.59
CA ILE A 96 -2.60 -8.09 30.62
C ILE A 96 -1.29 -8.52 29.98
N SER A 97 -0.52 -9.38 30.65
CA SER A 97 0.69 -9.96 30.06
C SER A 97 0.37 -10.74 28.80
N THR A 98 1.16 -10.57 27.75
CA THR A 98 0.93 -11.19 26.45
C THR A 98 2.25 -11.63 25.81
N LYS A 99 2.13 -12.64 24.93
CA LYS A 99 3.24 -12.98 24.04
C LYS A 99 3.46 -11.85 23.04
N LYS A 100 4.64 -11.26 23.06
CA LYS A 100 5.00 -10.12 22.19
C LYS A 100 5.20 -10.58 20.74
N VAL A 101 4.60 -9.84 19.82
CA VAL A 101 4.90 -9.86 18.38
C VAL A 101 5.88 -8.73 18.08
N TYR A 102 5.67 -7.58 18.71
CA TYR A 102 6.60 -6.45 18.69
C TYR A 102 7.47 -6.50 19.94
N GLU A 103 8.76 -6.24 19.81
CA GLU A 103 9.68 -6.19 20.95
C GLU A 103 9.31 -5.08 21.95
N ARG A 104 8.77 -3.98 21.43
CA ARG A 104 8.30 -2.83 22.21
C ARG A 104 6.79 -2.86 22.39
N GLN A 105 6.30 -2.24 23.45
CA GLN A 105 4.88 -2.02 23.66
C GLN A 105 4.32 -1.23 22.48
N ILE A 106 3.15 -1.66 21.98
CA ILE A 106 2.44 -0.97 20.88
C ILE A 106 1.29 -0.11 21.40
N PHE A 107 0.62 -0.53 22.49
CA PHE A 107 -0.46 0.27 23.06
C PHE A 107 0.09 1.63 23.54
N ASN A 108 -0.60 2.71 23.13
CA ASN A 108 -0.21 4.10 23.43
C ASN A 108 1.24 4.43 22.96
N ASN A 109 1.68 3.84 21.86
CA ASN A 109 3.02 4.03 21.31
C ASN A 109 3.01 3.93 19.78
N ILE A 110 4.06 4.41 19.11
CA ILE A 110 4.36 4.18 17.72
C ILE A 110 5.71 3.50 17.56
N ILE A 111 5.83 2.58 16.60
CA ILE A 111 7.07 1.84 16.38
C ILE A 111 7.52 2.13 14.93
N PRO A 112 8.63 2.86 14.72
CA PRO A 112 9.14 3.19 13.38
C PRO A 112 9.86 1.99 12.76
N GLN A 113 9.15 0.87 12.69
CA GLN A 113 9.64 -0.39 12.15
C GLN A 113 8.45 -1.27 11.76
N CYS A 114 8.37 -1.60 10.47
CA CYS A 114 7.52 -2.66 9.96
C CYS A 114 8.41 -3.66 9.24
N ASP A 115 8.35 -4.96 9.66
CA ASP A 115 9.25 -6.00 9.20
C ASP A 115 10.69 -5.83 9.77
N ILE A 116 11.65 -6.63 9.32
CA ILE A 116 13.05 -6.60 9.76
C ILE A 116 13.87 -5.59 8.96
N PHE A 117 14.91 -5.05 9.57
CA PHE A 117 15.86 -4.18 8.90
C PHE A 117 16.79 -4.97 7.96
N ASP A 118 17.11 -4.39 6.82
CA ASP A 118 18.21 -4.79 5.96
C ASP A 118 19.50 -3.98 6.30
N GLU A 119 20.62 -4.31 5.66
CA GLU A 119 21.93 -3.72 5.94
C GLU A 119 21.99 -2.19 5.72
N ASP A 120 21.16 -1.66 4.85
CA ASP A 120 21.04 -0.23 4.52
C ASP A 120 20.15 0.56 5.52
N GLN A 121 19.69 -0.09 6.58
CA GLN A 121 18.83 0.46 7.63
C GLN A 121 17.39 0.76 7.17
N TYR A 122 17.01 0.37 5.94
CA TYR A 122 15.62 0.29 5.55
C TYR A 122 15.01 -1.04 6.02
N THR A 123 13.73 -1.04 6.30
CA THR A 123 13.02 -2.29 6.56
C THR A 123 12.62 -2.96 5.24
N LYS A 124 12.44 -4.28 5.27
CA LYS A 124 11.89 -5.02 4.12
C LYS A 124 10.54 -4.48 3.67
N GLU A 125 9.74 -3.96 4.59
CA GLU A 125 8.48 -3.32 4.26
C GLU A 125 8.67 -2.07 3.40
N GLU A 126 9.62 -1.22 3.75
CA GLU A 126 9.97 -0.02 2.98
C GLU A 126 10.50 -0.37 1.60
N HIS A 127 11.35 -1.40 1.49
CA HIS A 127 11.81 -1.92 0.19
C HIS A 127 10.65 -2.45 -0.68
N LYS A 128 9.64 -3.12 -0.07
CA LYS A 128 8.45 -3.56 -0.82
C LYS A 128 7.72 -2.35 -1.40
N ILE A 129 7.46 -1.31 -0.60
CA ILE A 129 6.79 -0.09 -1.06
C ILE A 129 7.54 0.53 -2.24
N ILE A 130 8.87 0.66 -2.14
CA ILE A 130 9.72 1.26 -3.18
C ILE A 130 9.69 0.42 -4.48
N ASN A 131 9.98 -0.86 -4.35
CA ASN A 131 10.21 -1.73 -5.51
C ASN A 131 8.91 -2.16 -6.20
N GLU A 132 7.88 -2.49 -5.41
CA GLU A 132 6.59 -2.91 -5.94
C GLU A 132 5.86 -1.75 -6.62
N THR A 133 5.91 -0.53 -6.05
CA THR A 133 5.36 0.67 -6.70
C THR A 133 5.96 0.88 -8.08
N ASN A 134 7.29 0.82 -8.19
CA ASN A 134 7.96 0.99 -9.47
C ASN A 134 7.63 -0.13 -10.47
N LYS A 135 7.50 -1.37 -9.99
CA LYS A 135 7.11 -2.50 -10.84
C LYS A 135 5.70 -2.37 -11.36
N ILE A 136 4.72 -2.05 -10.49
CA ILE A 136 3.29 -1.92 -10.87
C ILE A 136 3.09 -0.77 -11.84
N LEU A 137 3.72 0.38 -11.59
CA LEU A 137 3.61 1.57 -12.44
C LEU A 137 4.54 1.54 -13.65
N ASN A 138 5.32 0.48 -13.82
CA ASN A 138 6.35 0.35 -14.87
C ASN A 138 7.21 1.62 -14.97
N SER A 139 7.80 2.04 -13.86
CA SER A 139 8.46 3.33 -13.71
C SER A 139 9.79 3.23 -12.97
N LYS A 140 10.50 4.36 -12.86
CA LYS A 140 11.72 4.53 -12.07
C LYS A 140 11.60 5.78 -11.17
N ILE A 141 10.52 5.87 -10.43
CA ILE A 141 10.28 6.95 -9.47
C ILE A 141 11.30 6.83 -8.34
N ARG A 142 11.92 7.95 -7.96
CA ARG A 142 12.75 7.99 -6.74
C ARG A 142 11.85 8.04 -5.53
N ILE A 143 11.83 6.99 -4.74
CA ILE A 143 10.93 6.84 -3.57
C ILE A 143 11.77 6.75 -2.31
N THR A 144 11.39 7.51 -1.30
CA THR A 144 11.84 7.37 0.09
C THR A 144 10.63 6.94 0.91
N ALA A 145 10.72 5.81 1.59
CA ALA A 145 9.63 5.27 2.40
C ALA A 145 10.05 5.18 3.87
N THR A 146 9.10 5.46 4.77
CA THR A 146 9.23 5.22 6.21
C THR A 146 7.98 4.50 6.68
N ALA A 147 8.13 3.28 7.18
CA ALA A 147 7.02 2.46 7.61
C ALA A 147 6.89 2.43 9.14
N VAL A 148 5.77 2.93 9.65
CA VAL A 148 5.52 3.07 11.09
C VAL A 148 4.32 2.23 11.51
N ARG A 149 4.48 1.42 12.55
CA ARG A 149 3.40 0.70 13.19
C ARG A 149 2.71 1.60 14.21
N VAL A 150 1.37 1.69 14.13
CA VAL A 150 0.55 2.52 15.01
C VAL A 150 -0.45 1.67 15.80
N PRO A 151 -0.93 2.14 16.97
CA PRO A 151 -1.78 1.36 17.87
C PRO A 151 -3.25 1.38 17.45
N ILE A 152 -3.52 1.05 16.19
CA ILE A 152 -4.87 0.87 15.64
C ILE A 152 -5.03 -0.55 15.10
N GLU A 153 -6.25 -1.07 15.14
CA GLU A 153 -6.49 -2.46 14.78
C GLU A 153 -6.43 -2.68 13.27
N ASN A 154 -7.18 -1.90 12.50
CA ASN A 154 -7.36 -2.09 11.06
C ASN A 154 -7.14 -0.80 10.27
N SER A 155 -6.93 -0.96 8.98
CA SER A 155 -6.70 0.09 7.98
C SER A 155 -5.37 0.82 8.14
N HIS A 156 -4.69 1.02 7.03
CA HIS A 156 -3.44 1.79 6.99
C HIS A 156 -3.72 3.19 6.49
N SER A 157 -2.89 4.14 6.94
CA SER A 157 -2.89 5.50 6.40
C SER A 157 -1.50 5.86 5.89
N GLU A 158 -1.44 6.82 4.97
CA GLU A 158 -0.18 7.25 4.38
C GLU A 158 -0.17 8.76 4.21
N SER A 159 0.98 9.35 4.50
CA SER A 159 1.30 10.73 4.13
C SER A 159 2.24 10.69 2.94
N VAL A 160 1.83 11.30 1.83
CA VAL A 160 2.55 11.22 0.56
C VAL A 160 2.87 12.62 0.05
N ASN A 161 4.16 12.88 -0.19
CA ASN A 161 4.62 14.08 -0.87
C ASN A 161 5.20 13.70 -2.24
N ILE A 162 4.73 14.32 -3.32
CA ILE A 162 5.16 14.02 -4.68
C ILE A 162 5.71 15.26 -5.39
N GLU A 163 6.80 15.05 -6.12
CA GLU A 163 7.35 15.99 -7.09
C GLU A 163 6.98 15.50 -8.49
N LEU A 164 6.34 16.37 -9.26
CA LEU A 164 5.87 16.07 -10.60
C LEU A 164 6.87 16.58 -11.65
N VAL A 165 6.91 15.94 -12.82
CA VAL A 165 7.67 16.41 -13.98
C VAL A 165 6.90 17.50 -14.71
N ASN A 166 5.62 17.27 -14.94
CA ASN A 166 4.75 18.20 -15.64
C ASN A 166 4.03 19.10 -14.63
N ASN A 167 3.99 20.40 -14.92
CA ASN A 167 3.27 21.37 -14.09
C ASN A 167 1.77 21.03 -14.06
N THR A 168 1.16 21.28 -12.92
CA THR A 168 -0.27 21.10 -12.70
C THR A 168 -0.74 22.00 -11.57
N THR A 169 -2.04 22.17 -11.44
CA THR A 169 -2.68 22.84 -10.30
C THR A 169 -3.29 21.84 -9.34
N THR A 170 -3.55 22.28 -8.12
CA THR A 170 -4.28 21.46 -7.12
C THR A 170 -5.65 21.04 -7.64
N GLU A 171 -6.34 21.92 -8.35
CA GLU A 171 -7.65 21.66 -8.93
C GLU A 171 -7.61 20.54 -9.97
N GLU A 172 -6.59 20.53 -10.83
CA GLU A 172 -6.39 19.46 -11.81
C GLU A 172 -6.08 18.10 -11.13
N LEU A 173 -5.26 18.10 -10.07
CA LEU A 173 -4.98 16.90 -9.28
C LEU A 173 -6.26 16.36 -8.63
N ILE A 174 -7.08 17.24 -8.04
CA ILE A 174 -8.36 16.86 -7.45
C ILE A 174 -9.31 16.27 -8.49
N GLN A 175 -9.35 16.82 -9.70
CA GLN A 175 -10.18 16.24 -10.77
C GLN A 175 -9.70 14.85 -11.18
N VAL A 176 -8.39 14.63 -11.26
CA VAL A 176 -7.84 13.30 -11.53
C VAL A 176 -8.24 12.32 -10.42
N LEU A 177 -8.06 12.69 -9.15
CA LEU A 177 -8.41 11.83 -8.01
C LEU A 177 -9.89 11.46 -7.98
N LYS A 178 -10.79 12.42 -8.27
CA LYS A 178 -12.25 12.16 -8.35
C LYS A 178 -12.64 11.17 -9.44
N GLN A 179 -11.84 11.06 -10.50
CA GLN A 179 -12.06 10.17 -11.64
C GLN A 179 -11.31 8.84 -11.53
N THR A 180 -10.40 8.72 -10.55
CA THR A 180 -9.58 7.52 -10.38
C THR A 180 -10.43 6.39 -9.80
N LYS A 181 -10.47 5.26 -10.51
CA LYS A 181 -11.17 4.06 -10.04
C LYS A 181 -10.55 3.57 -8.73
N GLY A 182 -11.40 3.23 -7.76
CA GLY A 182 -10.96 2.76 -6.44
C GLY A 182 -10.60 3.89 -5.46
N VAL A 183 -10.68 5.16 -5.88
CA VAL A 183 -10.42 6.33 -5.02
C VAL A 183 -11.73 7.00 -4.60
N GLN A 184 -11.84 7.31 -3.31
CA GLN A 184 -12.83 8.22 -2.75
C GLN A 184 -12.14 9.53 -2.34
N TYR A 185 -12.36 10.59 -3.11
CA TYR A 185 -11.81 11.90 -2.78
C TYR A 185 -12.57 12.55 -1.62
N MET A 186 -11.85 13.00 -0.61
CA MET A 186 -12.36 13.64 0.60
C MET A 186 -12.19 15.16 0.51
N GLY A 187 -13.21 15.83 -0.02
CA GLY A 187 -13.24 17.28 -0.12
C GLY A 187 -13.84 17.95 1.13
N ARG A 188 -14.22 19.25 0.99
CA ARG A 188 -14.76 20.06 2.08
C ARG A 188 -15.97 19.45 2.79
N ALA A 189 -16.87 18.80 2.04
CA ALA A 189 -18.06 18.15 2.58
C ALA A 189 -17.73 17.00 3.55
N ASN A 190 -16.52 16.44 3.45
CA ASN A 190 -16.04 15.34 4.29
C ASN A 190 -14.88 15.79 5.20
N ASN A 191 -14.83 17.07 5.59
CA ASN A 191 -13.76 17.65 6.41
C ASN A 191 -12.34 17.40 5.87
N TYR A 192 -12.18 17.13 4.56
CA TYR A 192 -10.91 16.89 3.85
C TYR A 192 -10.14 15.61 4.24
N TYR A 193 -10.67 14.74 5.07
CA TYR A 193 -9.99 13.50 5.47
C TYR A 193 -10.97 12.39 5.83
N SER A 194 -10.48 11.17 5.89
CA SER A 194 -11.10 10.02 6.52
C SER A 194 -10.17 9.43 7.56
N THR A 195 -10.73 8.71 8.51
CA THR A 195 -9.99 8.00 9.55
C THR A 195 -9.92 6.50 9.25
N PRO A 196 -8.95 5.76 9.83
CA PRO A 196 -8.91 4.31 9.69
C PRO A 196 -10.21 3.60 10.10
N ASN A 197 -10.89 4.10 11.13
CA ASN A 197 -12.16 3.52 11.58
C ASN A 197 -13.28 3.65 10.53
N GLU A 198 -13.32 4.79 9.83
CA GLU A 198 -14.28 5.03 8.75
C GLU A 198 -13.95 4.24 7.49
N ALA A 199 -12.66 4.03 7.21
CA ALA A 199 -12.19 3.28 6.06
C ALA A 199 -12.30 1.76 6.24
N THR A 200 -12.36 1.27 7.48
CA THR A 200 -12.44 -0.16 7.78
C THR A 200 -13.68 -0.81 7.18
N GLY A 201 -13.47 -1.88 6.40
CA GLY A 201 -14.54 -2.61 5.71
C GLY A 201 -14.91 -2.04 4.35
N SER A 202 -14.22 -0.99 3.88
CA SER A 202 -14.37 -0.44 2.53
C SER A 202 -13.25 -0.93 1.60
N ASP A 203 -13.59 -1.15 0.34
CA ASP A 203 -12.61 -1.46 -0.72
C ASP A 203 -12.04 -0.20 -1.40
N LEU A 204 -12.42 0.99 -0.93
CA LEU A 204 -11.99 2.26 -1.50
C LEU A 204 -10.77 2.83 -0.77
N VAL A 205 -9.91 3.51 -1.51
CA VAL A 205 -8.81 4.31 -0.99
C VAL A 205 -9.29 5.74 -0.80
N TYR A 206 -9.32 6.20 0.44
CA TYR A 206 -9.76 7.55 0.79
C TYR A 206 -8.59 8.52 0.67
N VAL A 207 -8.72 9.54 -0.18
CA VAL A 207 -7.66 10.52 -0.43
C VAL A 207 -8.18 11.92 -0.12
N GLY A 208 -7.46 12.65 0.71
CA GLY A 208 -7.80 14.03 1.06
C GLY A 208 -6.57 14.88 1.35
N ARG A 209 -6.79 16.15 1.63
CA ARG A 209 -5.74 17.13 1.96
C ARG A 209 -4.71 17.28 0.84
N VAL A 210 -5.18 17.37 -0.38
CA VAL A 210 -4.39 17.60 -1.60
C VAL A 210 -4.06 19.07 -1.74
#